data_69d05217fe79668bfc0da7a14d7f1b5e
#
_entry.id   69d05217fe79668bfc0da7a14d7f1b5e
#
_cell.length_a   1.000
_cell.length_b   1.000
_cell.length_c   1.000
_cell.angle_alpha   90.00
_cell.angle_beta   90.00
_cell.angle_gamma   90.00
#
_symmetry.space_group_name_H-M   'P 1'
#
loop_
_entity.id
_entity.type
_entity.pdbx_description
1 polymer ?
#
loop_
_entity_poly.entity_id
_entity_poly.type
_entity_poly.pdbx_seq_one_letter_code
_entity_poly.pdbx_strand_id
1 'polypeptide(L)'
;MNNDPQSLKTLFQLDPKITFLNHGSYGSCPIPVFNNYQKWQYMIEEHPVKFMQEDVYKYLDDSRDALGKYINCDKNDLIYVPNPTHAVANVINNVNLNKGDEVLTTDLEYGSCDRMWFYESKKRDFSYIRSKVSLPVIDNESFCKEFWNDATEKTKYIFISQITSSTGMILPIPEIILEAKKRGIQTIIDGAHVPAHIDLDIKVLDPDYYVGACHKWLCCPKGVSFLYVKKECQKNIQPQIMSWGWGEEYDEFKNSTQLNSSSRFINVFQWQGTRDMSAFLTVPSAIEFQNQYNWESVRDRCKKMIITARDEITELTSLPKICPDEWLGQMATVLFPVADVVKFKNALYNDYQIEIPTMAPDNHSGFRISLQGYNSELDVEYFIQTLKKFL
;
A
#
# COMPACT_ATOMS: atom_id res chain seq x y z
N MET A 1 4.09 -2.22 26.23
CA MET A 1 3.69 -0.85 26.65
C MET A 1 2.18 -0.71 26.59
N ASN A 2 1.61 0.34 27.20
CA ASN A 2 0.17 0.59 27.12
C ASN A 2 -0.23 0.99 25.70
N ASN A 3 -1.25 0.33 25.14
CA ASN A 3 -1.72 0.53 23.76
C ASN A 3 -3.17 1.04 23.68
N ASP A 4 -3.68 1.61 24.78
CA ASP A 4 -4.97 2.30 24.74
C ASP A 4 -4.91 3.54 23.82
N PRO A 5 -6.06 3.94 23.22
CA PRO A 5 -6.08 5.01 22.22
C PRO A 5 -5.56 6.35 22.75
N GLN A 6 -5.86 6.70 23.98
CA GLN A 6 -5.46 7.98 24.55
C GLN A 6 -3.94 8.05 24.75
N SER A 7 -3.32 6.98 25.25
CA SER A 7 -1.86 6.88 25.37
C SER A 7 -1.20 6.90 23.99
N LEU A 8 -1.72 6.15 23.03
CA LEU A 8 -1.17 6.14 21.67
C LEU A 8 -1.32 7.48 20.96
N LYS A 9 -2.42 8.21 21.17
CA LYS A 9 -2.66 9.54 20.56
C LYS A 9 -1.53 10.53 20.90
N THR A 10 -0.96 10.45 22.09
CA THR A 10 0.16 11.33 22.51
C THR A 10 1.47 11.07 21.75
N LEU A 11 1.57 9.92 21.08
CA LEU A 11 2.75 9.52 20.31
C LEU A 11 2.69 9.98 18.85
N PHE A 12 1.62 10.66 18.42
CA PHE A 12 1.47 11.17 17.06
C PHE A 12 1.34 12.68 17.04
N GLN A 13 1.84 13.34 16.00
CA GLN A 13 1.81 14.80 15.83
C GLN A 13 0.54 15.28 15.11
N LEU A 14 -0.59 14.61 15.36
CA LEU A 14 -1.88 15.02 14.79
C LEU A 14 -2.42 16.25 15.51
N ASP A 15 -3.09 17.14 14.78
CA ASP A 15 -3.81 18.26 15.41
C ASP A 15 -4.90 17.71 16.36
N PRO A 16 -4.82 18.01 17.67
CA PRO A 16 -5.78 17.49 18.64
C PRO A 16 -7.21 17.99 18.44
N LYS A 17 -7.41 19.04 17.64
CA LYS A 17 -8.74 19.57 17.29
C LYS A 17 -9.43 18.78 16.21
N ILE A 18 -8.68 17.99 15.43
CA ILE A 18 -9.20 17.25 14.29
C ILE A 18 -9.48 15.79 14.68
N THR A 19 -10.70 15.34 14.46
CA THR A 19 -11.05 13.92 14.49
C THR A 19 -10.59 13.31 13.17
N PHE A 20 -9.40 12.69 13.19
CA PHE A 20 -8.74 12.15 12.00
C PHE A 20 -9.16 10.71 11.74
N LEU A 21 -10.07 10.50 10.78
CA LEU A 21 -10.60 9.19 10.38
C LEU A 21 -10.08 8.75 8.99
N ASN A 22 -8.88 9.22 8.61
CA ASN A 22 -8.33 9.09 7.27
C ASN A 22 -6.90 8.53 7.24
N HIS A 23 -6.55 7.65 8.18
CA HIS A 23 -5.20 7.07 8.22
C HIS A 23 -4.81 6.37 6.91
N GLY A 24 -5.75 5.67 6.28
CA GLY A 24 -5.52 4.91 5.05
C GLY A 24 -5.07 5.75 3.84
N SER A 25 -5.30 7.07 3.81
CA SER A 25 -4.85 7.89 2.67
C SER A 25 -3.33 8.02 2.62
N TYR A 26 -2.69 8.51 3.70
CA TYR A 26 -1.25 8.79 3.71
C TYR A 26 -0.53 8.34 4.99
N GLY A 27 -1.24 7.77 5.95
CA GLY A 27 -0.69 7.41 7.24
C GLY A 27 -0.32 8.61 8.11
N SER A 28 0.06 8.33 9.34
CA SER A 28 0.70 9.27 10.26
C SER A 28 1.91 8.59 10.90
N CYS A 29 3.02 9.31 11.00
CA CYS A 29 4.27 8.79 11.57
C CYS A 29 4.30 9.12 13.07
N PRO A 30 4.56 8.12 13.96
CA PRO A 30 4.68 8.39 15.39
C PRO A 30 5.98 9.11 15.71
N ILE A 31 5.95 9.93 16.76
CA ILE A 31 7.06 10.77 17.22
C ILE A 31 8.39 9.98 17.36
N PRO A 32 8.44 8.77 17.97
CA PRO A 32 9.71 8.03 18.07
C PRO A 32 10.31 7.69 16.71
N VAL A 33 9.50 7.29 15.73
CA VAL A 33 9.94 6.99 14.37
C VAL A 33 10.34 8.26 13.62
N PHE A 34 9.59 9.33 13.80
CA PHE A 34 9.91 10.63 13.21
C PHE A 34 11.23 11.21 13.74
N ASN A 35 11.49 11.09 15.05
CA ASN A 35 12.76 11.49 15.64
C ASN A 35 13.94 10.64 15.10
N ASN A 36 13.71 9.34 14.86
CA ASN A 36 14.70 8.49 14.21
C ASN A 36 14.98 8.93 12.76
N TYR A 37 13.93 9.34 12.02
CA TYR A 37 14.07 9.93 10.69
C TYR A 37 14.96 11.18 10.70
N GLN A 38 14.69 12.12 11.60
CA GLN A 38 15.52 13.32 11.72
C GLN A 38 16.97 13.00 12.11
N LYS A 39 17.19 12.01 12.99
CA LYS A 39 18.54 11.56 13.33
C LYS A 39 19.32 11.10 12.09
N TRP A 40 18.70 10.33 11.18
CA TRP A 40 19.33 9.92 9.94
C TRP A 40 19.65 11.11 9.03
N GLN A 41 18.76 12.10 8.96
CA GLN A 41 19.02 13.33 8.20
C GLN A 41 20.24 14.09 8.74
N TYR A 42 20.36 14.25 10.06
CA TYR A 42 21.55 14.84 10.66
C TYR A 42 22.82 14.07 10.36
N MET A 43 22.79 12.75 10.41
CA MET A 43 23.96 11.91 10.09
C MET A 43 24.42 12.05 8.63
N ILE A 44 23.49 12.24 7.69
CA ILE A 44 23.82 12.54 6.30
C ILE A 44 24.57 13.86 6.19
N GLU A 45 24.06 14.92 6.83
CA GLU A 45 24.64 16.27 6.73
C GLU A 45 25.98 16.41 7.51
N GLU A 46 26.19 15.58 8.53
CA GLU A 46 27.44 15.55 9.29
C GLU A 46 28.62 15.06 8.45
N HIS A 47 28.43 14.01 7.64
CA HIS A 47 29.45 13.42 6.79
C HIS A 47 28.90 13.00 5.41
N PRO A 48 28.43 13.93 4.57
CA PRO A 48 27.60 13.61 3.40
C PRO A 48 28.29 12.69 2.41
N VAL A 49 29.58 12.88 2.12
CA VAL A 49 30.31 12.04 1.16
C VAL A 49 30.51 10.63 1.70
N LYS A 50 31.02 10.50 2.92
CA LYS A 50 31.23 9.19 3.56
C LYS A 50 29.92 8.43 3.72
N PHE A 51 28.87 9.12 4.20
CA PHE A 51 27.57 8.50 4.35
C PHE A 51 27.01 7.99 3.03
N MET A 52 26.98 8.83 1.99
CA MET A 52 26.35 8.50 0.72
C MET A 52 27.16 7.54 -0.15
N GLN A 53 28.48 7.47 0.02
CA GLN A 53 29.34 6.58 -0.79
C GLN A 53 29.70 5.27 -0.08
N GLU A 54 29.65 5.21 1.25
CA GLU A 54 30.11 4.05 2.02
C GLU A 54 29.01 3.52 2.97
N ASP A 55 28.59 4.33 3.95
CA ASP A 55 27.81 3.85 5.09
C ASP A 55 26.37 3.48 4.73
N VAL A 56 25.76 4.23 3.81
CA VAL A 56 24.32 4.08 3.44
C VAL A 56 23.97 2.68 2.95
N TYR A 57 24.89 2.02 2.27
CA TYR A 57 24.62 0.68 1.71
C TYR A 57 24.43 -0.36 2.79
N LYS A 58 25.24 -0.29 3.86
CA LYS A 58 25.08 -1.15 5.02
C LYS A 58 23.76 -0.86 5.75
N TYR A 59 23.43 0.41 5.97
CA TYR A 59 22.18 0.78 6.65
C TYR A 59 20.94 0.39 5.84
N LEU A 60 20.97 0.51 4.53
CA LEU A 60 19.90 0.04 3.64
C LEU A 60 19.78 -1.49 3.67
N ASP A 61 20.91 -2.20 3.75
CA ASP A 61 20.92 -3.66 3.85
C ASP A 61 20.31 -4.13 5.17
N ASP A 62 20.72 -3.51 6.30
CA ASP A 62 20.15 -3.77 7.63
C ASP A 62 18.63 -3.47 7.65
N SER A 63 18.21 -2.37 7.01
CA SER A 63 16.80 -1.99 6.92
C SER A 63 15.98 -2.97 6.06
N ARG A 64 16.52 -3.43 4.91
CA ARG A 64 15.86 -4.46 4.10
C ARG A 64 15.77 -5.80 4.82
N ASP A 65 16.80 -6.15 5.61
CA ASP A 65 16.80 -7.36 6.43
C ASP A 65 15.66 -7.34 7.46
N ALA A 66 15.48 -6.21 8.14
CA ALA A 66 14.36 -6.03 9.07
C ALA A 66 13.00 -6.14 8.38
N LEU A 67 12.84 -5.49 7.22
CA LEU A 67 11.61 -5.59 6.43
C LEU A 67 11.40 -7.01 5.90
N GLY A 68 12.43 -7.65 5.35
CA GLY A 68 12.35 -9.01 4.83
C GLY A 68 11.92 -10.01 5.89
N LYS A 69 12.43 -9.91 7.11
CA LYS A 69 11.99 -10.72 8.25
C LYS A 69 10.54 -10.43 8.63
N TYR A 70 10.13 -9.17 8.58
CA TYR A 70 8.77 -8.74 8.94
C TYR A 70 7.70 -9.26 7.97
N ILE A 71 8.00 -9.32 6.67
CA ILE A 71 7.07 -9.80 5.62
C ILE A 71 7.43 -11.19 5.09
N ASN A 72 8.36 -11.90 5.73
CA ASN A 72 8.85 -13.24 5.39
C ASN A 72 9.32 -13.38 3.93
N CYS A 73 10.36 -12.62 3.54
CA CYS A 73 11.03 -12.79 2.24
C CYS A 73 12.53 -12.53 2.34
N ASP A 74 13.29 -12.89 1.29
CA ASP A 74 14.71 -12.55 1.20
C ASP A 74 14.89 -11.04 1.00
N LYS A 75 15.76 -10.40 1.80
CA LYS A 75 16.11 -8.98 1.66
C LYS A 75 16.68 -8.61 0.30
N ASN A 76 17.24 -9.58 -0.43
CA ASN A 76 17.81 -9.39 -1.76
C ASN A 76 16.76 -9.34 -2.87
N ASP A 77 15.53 -9.72 -2.55
CA ASP A 77 14.37 -9.63 -3.45
C ASP A 77 13.56 -8.34 -3.22
N LEU A 78 14.05 -7.43 -2.33
CA LEU A 78 13.43 -6.18 -1.96
C LEU A 78 14.26 -4.96 -2.35
N ILE A 79 13.61 -3.93 -2.87
CA ILE A 79 14.17 -2.58 -2.98
C ILE A 79 13.23 -1.55 -2.37
N TYR A 80 13.79 -0.47 -1.83
CA TYR A 80 12.99 0.69 -1.42
C TYR A 80 12.72 1.62 -2.59
N VAL A 81 11.49 2.12 -2.61
CA VAL A 81 11.01 3.12 -3.57
C VAL A 81 10.23 4.21 -2.82
N PRO A 82 10.09 5.43 -3.38
CA PRO A 82 9.44 6.53 -2.66
C PRO A 82 7.94 6.29 -2.40
N ASN A 83 7.26 5.54 -3.25
CA ASN A 83 5.83 5.27 -3.11
C ASN A 83 5.39 4.08 -3.99
N PRO A 84 4.19 3.50 -3.75
CA PRO A 84 3.68 2.38 -4.54
C PRO A 84 3.54 2.68 -6.04
N THR A 85 3.15 3.90 -6.40
CA THR A 85 3.04 4.33 -7.80
C THR A 85 4.37 4.18 -8.55
N HIS A 86 5.48 4.56 -7.91
CA HIS A 86 6.83 4.36 -8.46
C HIS A 86 7.19 2.86 -8.59
N ALA A 87 6.81 2.05 -7.61
CA ALA A 87 7.00 0.60 -7.67
C ALA A 87 6.26 -0.02 -8.85
N VAL A 88 4.96 0.28 -8.98
CA VAL A 88 4.12 -0.21 -10.10
C VAL A 88 4.66 0.26 -11.44
N ALA A 89 5.11 1.50 -11.56
CA ALA A 89 5.73 2.02 -12.79
C ALA A 89 6.99 1.24 -13.19
N ASN A 90 7.85 0.87 -12.22
CA ASN A 90 9.00 0.00 -12.49
C ASN A 90 8.56 -1.38 -13.02
N VAL A 91 7.50 -1.97 -12.47
CA VAL A 91 6.98 -3.26 -12.95
C VAL A 91 6.40 -3.13 -14.35
N ILE A 92 5.53 -2.14 -14.60
CA ILE A 92 4.89 -1.91 -15.91
C ILE A 92 5.93 -1.77 -17.04
N ASN A 93 7.05 -1.09 -16.77
CA ASN A 93 8.10 -0.93 -17.78
C ASN A 93 8.89 -2.22 -18.06
N ASN A 94 8.75 -3.24 -17.20
CA ASN A 94 9.50 -4.49 -17.30
C ASN A 94 8.65 -5.71 -17.70
N VAL A 95 7.32 -5.58 -17.69
CA VAL A 95 6.46 -6.69 -18.14
C VAL A 95 6.62 -6.92 -19.65
N ASN A 96 6.80 -8.19 -20.01
CA ASN A 96 6.93 -8.59 -21.41
C ASN A 96 5.54 -8.81 -22.02
N LEU A 97 5.01 -7.78 -22.65
CA LEU A 97 3.71 -7.78 -23.32
C LEU A 97 3.89 -7.44 -24.79
N ASN A 98 3.29 -8.26 -25.65
CA ASN A 98 3.23 -8.05 -27.08
C ASN A 98 1.87 -7.49 -27.48
N LYS A 99 1.78 -7.02 -28.74
CA LYS A 99 0.50 -6.62 -29.32
C LYS A 99 -0.54 -7.73 -29.20
N GLY A 100 -1.68 -7.41 -28.61
CA GLY A 100 -2.81 -8.30 -28.42
C GLY A 100 -2.76 -9.18 -27.18
N ASP A 101 -1.67 -9.16 -26.38
CA ASP A 101 -1.67 -9.73 -25.03
C ASP A 101 -2.63 -8.96 -24.11
N GLU A 102 -2.94 -9.52 -22.96
CA GLU A 102 -3.90 -8.94 -22.02
C GLU A 102 -3.32 -8.84 -20.61
N VAL A 103 -3.67 -7.76 -19.93
CA VAL A 103 -3.51 -7.59 -18.48
C VAL A 103 -4.89 -7.51 -17.86
N LEU A 104 -5.21 -8.44 -16.97
CA LEU A 104 -6.47 -8.49 -16.24
C LEU A 104 -6.35 -7.76 -14.91
N THR A 105 -7.35 -6.98 -14.57
CA THR A 105 -7.44 -6.21 -13.33
C THR A 105 -8.90 -6.06 -12.88
N THR A 106 -9.14 -5.36 -11.76
CA THR A 106 -10.50 -4.96 -11.34
C THR A 106 -10.78 -3.49 -11.69
N ASP A 107 -12.05 -3.10 -11.63
CA ASP A 107 -12.46 -1.68 -11.74
C ASP A 107 -12.32 -0.91 -10.41
N LEU A 108 -11.77 -1.56 -9.35
CA LEU A 108 -11.55 -0.98 -8.02
C LEU A 108 -10.11 -0.52 -7.76
N GLU A 109 -9.25 -0.59 -8.77
CA GLU A 109 -7.82 -0.32 -8.61
C GLU A 109 -7.52 1.15 -8.28
N TYR A 110 -6.35 1.37 -7.67
CA TYR A 110 -5.90 2.72 -7.37
C TYR A 110 -5.74 3.55 -8.64
N GLY A 111 -6.46 4.68 -8.70
CA GLY A 111 -6.61 5.46 -9.93
C GLY A 111 -5.31 5.95 -10.59
N SER A 112 -4.18 6.06 -9.87
CA SER A 112 -2.88 6.36 -10.47
C SER A 112 -2.33 5.15 -11.21
N CYS A 113 -2.42 3.96 -10.63
CA CYS A 113 -1.96 2.72 -11.25
C CYS A 113 -2.84 2.35 -12.46
N ASP A 114 -4.16 2.50 -12.32
CA ASP A 114 -5.11 2.30 -13.42
C ASP A 114 -4.80 3.18 -14.64
N ARG A 115 -4.47 4.47 -14.41
CA ARG A 115 -4.05 5.39 -15.49
C ARG A 115 -2.75 4.97 -16.15
N MET A 116 -1.76 4.48 -15.39
CA MET A 116 -0.48 4.02 -15.94
C MET A 116 -0.67 2.79 -16.83
N TRP A 117 -1.42 1.80 -16.36
CA TRP A 117 -1.75 0.61 -17.16
C TRP A 117 -2.52 0.97 -18.42
N PHE A 118 -3.51 1.84 -18.31
CA PHE A 118 -4.27 2.34 -19.48
C PHE A 118 -3.36 3.06 -20.48
N TYR A 119 -2.48 3.96 -20.03
CA TYR A 119 -1.53 4.66 -20.88
C TYR A 119 -0.59 3.69 -21.60
N GLU A 120 0.04 2.75 -20.88
CA GLU A 120 0.96 1.78 -21.47
C GLU A 120 0.24 0.80 -22.41
N SER A 121 -1.02 0.45 -22.15
CA SER A 121 -1.82 -0.37 -23.08
C SER A 121 -1.99 0.30 -24.44
N LYS A 122 -2.23 1.61 -24.46
CA LYS A 122 -2.33 2.38 -25.72
C LYS A 122 -0.99 2.52 -26.44
N LYS A 123 0.09 2.71 -25.68
CA LYS A 123 1.44 2.87 -26.24
C LYS A 123 1.99 1.57 -26.83
N ARG A 124 1.72 0.41 -26.21
CA ARG A 124 2.30 -0.89 -26.54
C ARG A 124 1.30 -1.81 -27.26
N ASP A 125 0.05 -1.38 -27.49
CA ASP A 125 -0.99 -2.10 -28.23
C ASP A 125 -1.39 -3.45 -27.61
N PHE A 126 -1.40 -3.54 -26.25
CA PHE A 126 -1.99 -4.65 -25.50
C PHE A 126 -3.35 -4.24 -24.91
N SER A 127 -4.15 -5.22 -24.47
CA SER A 127 -5.45 -4.98 -23.85
C SER A 127 -5.35 -4.87 -22.33
N TYR A 128 -5.92 -3.82 -21.74
CA TYR A 128 -6.07 -3.67 -20.29
C TYR A 128 -7.53 -3.93 -19.93
N ILE A 129 -7.81 -5.12 -19.38
CA ILE A 129 -9.15 -5.64 -19.11
C ILE A 129 -9.50 -5.36 -17.66
N ARG A 130 -10.48 -4.49 -17.43
CA ARG A 130 -11.01 -4.18 -16.11
C ARG A 130 -12.26 -5.01 -15.85
N SER A 131 -12.11 -6.08 -15.09
CA SER A 131 -13.24 -6.87 -14.61
C SER A 131 -14.08 -6.04 -13.65
N LYS A 132 -15.38 -5.98 -13.91
CA LYS A 132 -16.31 -5.27 -13.03
C LYS A 132 -16.52 -6.09 -11.76
N VAL A 133 -16.37 -5.45 -10.61
CA VAL A 133 -16.70 -6.05 -9.32
C VAL A 133 -18.12 -5.68 -8.94
N SER A 134 -19.01 -6.67 -8.91
CA SER A 134 -20.39 -6.50 -8.50
C SER A 134 -20.49 -6.23 -6.98
N LEU A 135 -21.12 -5.12 -6.60
CA LEU A 135 -21.36 -4.79 -5.18
C LEU A 135 -22.85 -5.01 -4.82
N PRO A 136 -23.17 -5.57 -3.65
CA PRO A 136 -22.23 -6.07 -2.63
C PRO A 136 -21.53 -7.38 -3.03
N VAL A 137 -20.25 -7.50 -2.69
CA VAL A 137 -19.56 -8.80 -2.79
C VAL A 137 -20.11 -9.75 -1.73
N ILE A 138 -20.36 -10.98 -2.11
CA ILE A 138 -20.98 -12.00 -1.26
C ILE A 138 -19.93 -12.86 -0.55
N ASP A 139 -18.99 -13.42 -1.31
CA ASP A 139 -17.92 -14.30 -0.80
C ASP A 139 -16.74 -14.40 -1.77
N ASN A 140 -15.67 -15.10 -1.35
CA ASN A 140 -14.45 -15.30 -2.16
C ASN A 140 -14.72 -16.08 -3.46
N GLU A 141 -15.59 -17.08 -3.40
CA GLU A 141 -15.86 -17.97 -4.55
C GLU A 141 -16.54 -17.19 -5.69
N SER A 142 -17.60 -16.45 -5.36
CA SER A 142 -18.33 -15.63 -6.33
C SER A 142 -17.45 -14.53 -6.92
N PHE A 143 -16.63 -13.84 -6.10
CA PHE A 143 -15.67 -12.86 -6.57
C PHE A 143 -14.65 -13.47 -7.53
N CYS A 144 -14.01 -14.57 -7.14
CA CYS A 144 -13.01 -15.24 -7.99
C CYS A 144 -13.63 -15.70 -9.31
N LYS A 145 -14.83 -16.28 -9.28
CA LYS A 145 -15.55 -16.71 -10.48
C LYS A 145 -15.83 -15.53 -11.41
N GLU A 146 -16.35 -14.43 -10.90
CA GLU A 146 -16.63 -13.22 -11.67
C GLU A 146 -15.35 -12.65 -12.28
N PHE A 147 -14.29 -12.49 -11.50
CA PHE A 147 -12.99 -12.00 -11.94
C PHE A 147 -12.39 -12.85 -13.08
N TRP A 148 -12.42 -14.17 -12.93
CA TRP A 148 -11.83 -15.09 -13.91
C TRP A 148 -12.65 -15.27 -15.20
N ASN A 149 -13.92 -14.81 -15.24
CA ASN A 149 -14.73 -14.84 -16.47
C ASN A 149 -14.17 -13.92 -17.56
N ASP A 150 -13.45 -12.87 -17.19
CA ASP A 150 -12.85 -11.93 -18.14
C ASP A 150 -11.43 -12.33 -18.59
N ALA A 151 -10.86 -13.41 -18.02
CA ALA A 151 -9.58 -13.95 -18.42
C ALA A 151 -9.69 -14.77 -19.72
N THR A 152 -8.74 -14.58 -20.64
CA THR A 152 -8.63 -15.37 -21.88
C THR A 152 -7.26 -16.05 -22.01
N GLU A 153 -7.03 -16.80 -23.08
CA GLU A 153 -5.71 -17.39 -23.40
C GLU A 153 -4.63 -16.32 -23.67
N LYS A 154 -5.04 -15.08 -23.93
CA LYS A 154 -4.15 -13.94 -24.15
C LYS A 154 -3.75 -13.24 -22.85
N THR A 155 -4.40 -13.53 -21.72
CA THR A 155 -4.08 -12.96 -20.43
C THR A 155 -2.70 -13.42 -19.99
N LYS A 156 -1.74 -12.51 -19.85
CA LYS A 156 -0.36 -12.77 -19.45
C LYS A 156 -0.05 -12.32 -18.05
N TYR A 157 -0.71 -11.25 -17.60
CA TYR A 157 -0.52 -10.67 -16.28
C TYR A 157 -1.84 -10.37 -15.61
N ILE A 158 -1.83 -10.48 -14.28
CA ILE A 158 -2.85 -9.90 -13.42
C ILE A 158 -2.20 -8.75 -12.66
N PHE A 159 -2.87 -7.59 -12.64
CA PHE A 159 -2.59 -6.51 -11.71
C PHE A 159 -3.79 -6.34 -10.79
N ILE A 160 -3.61 -6.50 -9.48
CA ILE A 160 -4.73 -6.47 -8.53
C ILE A 160 -4.30 -5.96 -7.16
N SER A 161 -5.12 -5.10 -6.56
CA SER A 161 -4.95 -4.63 -5.18
C SER A 161 -5.33 -5.74 -4.19
N GLN A 162 -4.48 -5.98 -3.17
CA GLN A 162 -4.84 -6.89 -2.08
C GLN A 162 -5.84 -6.25 -1.11
N ILE A 163 -5.72 -4.95 -0.87
CA ILE A 163 -6.74 -4.14 -0.17
C ILE A 163 -7.02 -2.92 -1.04
N THR A 164 -8.24 -2.81 -1.51
CA THR A 164 -8.64 -1.76 -2.44
C THR A 164 -8.68 -0.38 -1.77
N SER A 165 -8.15 0.63 -2.45
CA SER A 165 -8.13 1.99 -1.92
C SER A 165 -9.53 2.62 -1.85
N SER A 166 -10.40 2.34 -2.81
CA SER A 166 -11.73 2.94 -2.92
C SER A 166 -12.74 2.37 -1.94
N THR A 167 -12.66 1.06 -1.64
CA THR A 167 -13.67 0.34 -0.86
C THR A 167 -13.16 -0.16 0.49
N GLY A 168 -11.84 -0.30 0.65
CA GLY A 168 -11.24 -0.86 1.87
C GLY A 168 -11.37 -2.39 1.97
N MET A 169 -11.85 -3.05 0.93
CA MET A 169 -12.05 -4.50 0.90
C MET A 169 -10.73 -5.25 0.77
N ILE A 170 -10.58 -6.30 1.56
CA ILE A 170 -9.49 -7.29 1.46
C ILE A 170 -9.90 -8.32 0.42
N LEU A 171 -9.24 -8.36 -0.73
CA LEU A 171 -9.55 -9.28 -1.82
C LEU A 171 -8.89 -10.66 -1.60
N PRO A 172 -9.46 -11.75 -2.16
CA PRO A 172 -8.98 -13.13 -2.00
C PRO A 172 -7.74 -13.40 -2.87
N ILE A 173 -6.64 -12.70 -2.58
CA ILE A 173 -5.40 -12.77 -3.38
C ILE A 173 -4.75 -14.15 -3.38
N PRO A 174 -4.74 -14.94 -2.27
CA PRO A 174 -4.19 -16.29 -2.30
C PRO A 174 -4.86 -17.17 -3.37
N GLU A 175 -6.20 -17.13 -3.49
CA GLU A 175 -6.98 -17.87 -4.46
C GLU A 175 -6.68 -17.39 -5.90
N ILE A 176 -6.55 -16.08 -6.08
CA ILE A 176 -6.20 -15.48 -7.38
C ILE A 176 -4.80 -15.92 -7.83
N ILE A 177 -3.80 -15.86 -6.94
CA ILE A 177 -2.42 -16.28 -7.26
C ILE A 177 -2.37 -17.79 -7.57
N LEU A 178 -3.07 -18.61 -6.79
CA LEU A 178 -3.11 -20.04 -7.00
C LEU A 178 -3.66 -20.40 -8.40
N GLU A 179 -4.73 -19.75 -8.81
CA GLU A 179 -5.35 -19.97 -10.14
C GLU A 179 -4.49 -19.37 -11.26
N ALA A 180 -3.88 -18.19 -11.06
CA ALA A 180 -2.94 -17.59 -12.01
C ALA A 180 -1.78 -18.54 -12.34
N LYS A 181 -1.18 -19.17 -11.33
CA LYS A 181 -0.11 -20.16 -11.50
C LYS A 181 -0.55 -21.36 -12.36
N LYS A 182 -1.74 -21.91 -12.14
CA LYS A 182 -2.28 -23.00 -12.95
C LYS A 182 -2.42 -22.62 -14.42
N ARG A 183 -2.73 -21.36 -14.69
CA ARG A 183 -2.91 -20.81 -16.05
C ARG A 183 -1.61 -20.27 -16.67
N GLY A 184 -0.49 -20.26 -15.92
CA GLY A 184 0.78 -19.69 -16.38
C GLY A 184 0.75 -18.17 -16.52
N ILE A 185 -0.11 -17.49 -15.74
CA ILE A 185 -0.27 -16.02 -15.71
C ILE A 185 0.57 -15.46 -14.56
N GLN A 186 1.35 -14.41 -14.82
CA GLN A 186 2.15 -13.73 -13.80
C GLN A 186 1.30 -12.73 -12.99
N THR A 187 1.67 -12.56 -11.72
CA THR A 187 0.90 -11.77 -10.76
C THR A 187 1.66 -10.53 -10.28
N ILE A 188 1.00 -9.39 -10.32
CA ILE A 188 1.47 -8.10 -9.82
C ILE A 188 0.48 -7.64 -8.76
N ILE A 189 0.88 -7.74 -7.49
CA ILE A 189 -0.02 -7.45 -6.37
C ILE A 189 0.26 -6.06 -5.81
N ASP A 190 -0.73 -5.19 -5.84
CA ASP A 190 -0.70 -3.92 -5.13
C ASP A 190 -1.13 -4.11 -3.67
N GLY A 191 -0.16 -4.29 -2.80
CA GLY A 191 -0.30 -4.37 -1.36
C GLY A 191 -0.09 -3.04 -0.64
N ALA A 192 -0.31 -1.88 -1.29
CA ALA A 192 -0.06 -0.56 -0.69
C ALA A 192 -0.78 -0.35 0.66
N HIS A 193 -1.88 -1.04 0.91
CA HIS A 193 -2.61 -0.99 2.16
C HIS A 193 -2.35 -2.17 3.12
N VAL A 194 -1.37 -3.04 2.81
CA VAL A 194 -1.20 -4.30 3.53
C VAL A 194 -0.20 -4.24 4.68
N PRO A 195 1.06 -3.75 4.51
CA PRO A 195 2.05 -3.80 5.60
C PRO A 195 1.52 -3.18 6.89
N ALA A 196 1.42 -4.00 7.96
CA ALA A 196 0.89 -3.65 9.27
C ALA A 196 -0.63 -3.37 9.37
N HIS A 197 -1.39 -3.55 8.30
CA HIS A 197 -2.85 -3.54 8.31
C HIS A 197 -3.42 -4.96 8.49
N ILE A 198 -2.86 -5.89 7.75
CA ILE A 198 -3.07 -7.33 7.91
C ILE A 198 -1.72 -8.03 7.89
N ASP A 199 -1.70 -9.30 8.25
CA ASP A 199 -0.47 -10.10 8.17
C ASP A 199 -0.07 -10.31 6.72
N LEU A 200 1.24 -10.21 6.47
CA LEU A 200 1.82 -10.40 5.15
C LEU A 200 2.96 -11.41 5.23
N ASP A 201 2.78 -12.52 4.55
CA ASP A 201 3.81 -13.55 4.34
C ASP A 201 4.03 -13.71 2.84
N ILE A 202 5.07 -13.06 2.33
CA ILE A 202 5.40 -13.08 0.89
C ILE A 202 5.77 -14.49 0.42
N LYS A 203 6.43 -15.28 1.26
CA LYS A 203 6.85 -16.64 0.91
C LYS A 203 5.66 -17.58 0.77
N VAL A 204 4.65 -17.44 1.63
CA VAL A 204 3.40 -18.22 1.55
C VAL A 204 2.53 -17.74 0.41
N LEU A 205 2.42 -16.42 0.24
CA LEU A 205 1.60 -15.81 -0.83
C LEU A 205 2.19 -16.09 -2.22
N ASP A 206 3.52 -16.07 -2.34
CA ASP A 206 4.32 -16.37 -3.53
C ASP A 206 3.89 -15.61 -4.81
N PRO A 207 3.77 -14.26 -4.78
CA PRO A 207 3.51 -13.46 -5.96
C PRO A 207 4.76 -13.31 -6.83
N ASP A 208 4.60 -12.97 -8.12
CA ASP A 208 5.75 -12.64 -8.99
C ASP A 208 6.29 -11.24 -8.68
N TYR A 209 5.39 -10.28 -8.44
CA TYR A 209 5.71 -8.91 -8.03
C TYR A 209 4.76 -8.49 -6.91
N TYR A 210 5.32 -7.80 -5.91
CA TYR A 210 4.53 -7.26 -4.81
C TYR A 210 4.97 -5.84 -4.45
N VAL A 211 4.01 -4.95 -4.29
CA VAL A 211 4.24 -3.57 -3.91
C VAL A 211 3.65 -3.30 -2.52
N GLY A 212 4.40 -2.64 -1.64
CA GLY A 212 3.89 -2.30 -0.31
C GLY A 212 4.24 -0.87 0.10
N ALA A 213 3.34 -0.22 0.85
CA ALA A 213 3.61 1.11 1.43
C ALA A 213 3.92 1.01 2.92
N CYS A 214 5.15 1.33 3.31
CA CYS A 214 5.53 1.41 4.72
C CYS A 214 5.02 2.70 5.39
N HIS A 215 4.82 3.78 4.61
CA HIS A 215 4.36 5.07 5.15
C HIS A 215 2.88 5.14 5.49
N LYS A 216 2.08 4.09 5.19
CA LYS A 216 0.68 4.00 5.60
C LYS A 216 0.57 3.31 6.96
N TRP A 217 0.22 2.02 6.99
CA TRP A 217 -0.13 1.30 8.22
C TRP A 217 1.08 0.88 9.06
N LEU A 218 2.26 0.71 8.44
CA LEU A 218 3.53 0.53 9.17
C LEU A 218 4.03 1.85 9.80
N CYS A 219 3.37 2.98 9.49
CA CYS A 219 3.61 4.28 10.11
C CYS A 219 5.02 4.87 9.90
N CYS A 220 5.76 4.48 8.86
CA CYS A 220 6.99 5.15 8.47
C CYS A 220 6.74 6.60 8.01
N PRO A 221 7.76 7.47 7.94
CA PRO A 221 7.66 8.75 7.26
C PRO A 221 7.19 8.61 5.82
N LYS A 222 6.60 9.68 5.24
CA LYS A 222 6.23 9.71 3.82
C LYS A 222 7.48 9.48 2.96
N GLY A 223 7.29 8.80 1.82
CA GLY A 223 8.41 8.47 0.93
C GLY A 223 9.00 7.06 1.17
N VAL A 224 8.36 6.20 1.97
CA VAL A 224 8.82 4.82 2.20
C VAL A 224 7.83 3.81 1.67
N SER A 225 8.24 3.08 0.66
CA SER A 225 7.55 1.93 0.09
C SER A 225 8.58 0.91 -0.40
N PHE A 226 8.15 -0.27 -0.75
CA PHE A 226 9.04 -1.29 -1.32
C PHE A 226 8.43 -1.94 -2.57
N LEU A 227 9.31 -2.48 -3.39
CA LEU A 227 9.01 -3.41 -4.45
C LEU A 227 9.70 -4.73 -4.14
N TYR A 228 8.94 -5.79 -4.04
CA TYR A 228 9.41 -7.17 -4.06
C TYR A 228 9.31 -7.71 -5.49
N VAL A 229 10.36 -8.40 -5.94
CA VAL A 229 10.41 -9.08 -7.22
C VAL A 229 10.91 -10.50 -6.99
N LYS A 230 10.10 -11.48 -7.36
CA LYS A 230 10.47 -12.90 -7.27
C LYS A 230 11.77 -13.14 -8.03
N LYS A 231 12.68 -13.93 -7.47
CA LYS A 231 14.03 -14.10 -7.98
C LYS A 231 14.08 -14.48 -9.46
N GLU A 232 13.16 -15.34 -9.89
CA GLU A 232 13.05 -15.77 -11.28
C GLU A 232 12.65 -14.64 -12.24
N CYS A 233 11.96 -13.62 -11.72
CA CYS A 233 11.54 -12.43 -12.47
C CYS A 233 12.62 -11.33 -12.54
N GLN A 234 13.71 -11.45 -11.77
CA GLN A 234 14.76 -10.41 -11.68
C GLN A 234 15.73 -10.40 -12.87
N LYS A 235 15.80 -11.46 -13.66
CA LYS A 235 16.88 -11.67 -14.65
C LYS A 235 17.06 -10.51 -15.63
N ASN A 236 15.96 -9.96 -16.14
CA ASN A 236 15.97 -8.95 -17.20
C ASN A 236 15.34 -7.63 -16.78
N ILE A 237 15.01 -7.50 -15.49
CA ILE A 237 14.36 -6.27 -14.99
C ILE A 237 15.34 -5.10 -15.00
N GLN A 238 14.90 -3.95 -15.50
CA GLN A 238 15.67 -2.72 -15.62
C GLN A 238 15.02 -1.59 -14.83
N PRO A 239 15.80 -0.75 -14.13
CA PRO A 239 15.25 0.41 -13.45
C PRO A 239 14.80 1.47 -14.46
N GLN A 240 13.88 2.35 -14.06
CA GLN A 240 13.51 3.50 -14.88
C GLN A 240 14.66 4.51 -15.02
N ILE A 241 15.50 4.58 -14.00
CA ILE A 241 16.66 5.49 -13.95
C ILE A 241 17.91 4.64 -13.87
N MET A 242 18.70 4.63 -14.95
CA MET A 242 20.01 4.01 -14.99
C MET A 242 21.00 4.84 -14.18
N SER A 243 21.80 4.20 -13.35
CA SER A 243 22.77 4.87 -12.49
C SER A 243 24.01 3.99 -12.24
N TRP A 244 24.83 4.34 -11.27
CA TRP A 244 26.15 3.73 -11.00
C TRP A 244 26.17 2.21 -10.78
N GLY A 245 25.05 1.61 -10.39
CA GLY A 245 24.93 0.15 -10.24
C GLY A 245 24.56 -0.60 -11.53
N TRP A 246 24.44 0.10 -12.67
CA TRP A 246 24.04 -0.48 -13.96
C TRP A 246 25.23 -0.55 -14.93
N GLY A 247 25.27 -1.58 -15.77
CA GLY A 247 26.15 -1.67 -16.91
C GLY A 247 27.42 -2.51 -16.71
N GLU A 248 27.52 -3.27 -15.61
CA GLU A 248 28.67 -4.15 -15.34
C GLU A 248 28.97 -5.10 -16.51
N GLU A 249 27.94 -5.52 -17.23
CA GLU A 249 28.02 -6.43 -18.39
C GLU A 249 28.61 -5.78 -19.65
N TYR A 250 28.79 -4.44 -19.68
CA TYR A 250 29.38 -3.70 -20.81
C TYR A 250 30.82 -3.30 -20.51
N ASP A 251 31.71 -3.54 -21.46
CA ASP A 251 33.14 -3.24 -21.30
C ASP A 251 33.43 -1.75 -21.00
N GLU A 252 32.58 -0.86 -21.52
CA GLU A 252 32.66 0.59 -21.30
C GLU A 252 32.45 0.98 -19.83
N PHE A 253 31.69 0.21 -19.07
CA PHE A 253 31.28 0.51 -17.68
C PHE A 253 31.88 -0.45 -16.65
N LYS A 254 32.42 -1.59 -17.04
CA LYS A 254 32.87 -2.68 -16.18
C LYS A 254 33.77 -2.26 -15.00
N ASN A 255 34.63 -1.29 -15.21
CA ASN A 255 35.54 -0.80 -14.17
C ASN A 255 35.03 0.45 -13.43
N SER A 256 33.90 0.99 -13.82
CA SER A 256 33.28 2.17 -13.23
C SER A 256 31.93 1.87 -12.55
N THR A 257 31.39 0.66 -12.71
CA THR A 257 30.15 0.25 -12.09
C THR A 257 30.33 0.06 -10.60
N GLN A 258 29.51 0.73 -9.80
CA GLN A 258 29.54 0.65 -8.35
C GLN A 258 28.66 -0.52 -7.88
N LEU A 259 29.30 -1.61 -7.47
CA LEU A 259 28.63 -2.80 -6.96
C LEU A 259 28.70 -2.82 -5.43
N ASN A 260 27.54 -2.68 -4.80
CA ASN A 260 27.43 -2.65 -3.34
C ASN A 260 26.70 -3.89 -2.77
N SER A 261 26.35 -4.83 -3.65
CA SER A 261 25.68 -6.08 -3.30
C SER A 261 26.07 -7.17 -4.31
N SER A 262 25.97 -8.43 -3.89
CA SER A 262 26.03 -9.59 -4.80
C SER A 262 24.78 -9.75 -5.67
N SER A 263 23.69 -9.04 -5.36
CA SER A 263 22.45 -9.04 -6.13
C SER A 263 22.47 -7.94 -7.20
N ARG A 264 22.41 -8.34 -8.48
CA ARG A 264 22.22 -7.39 -9.59
C ARG A 264 20.98 -6.51 -9.37
N PHE A 265 19.87 -7.10 -8.92
CA PHE A 265 18.63 -6.38 -8.67
C PHE A 265 18.84 -5.23 -7.68
N ILE A 266 19.53 -5.47 -6.57
CA ILE A 266 19.87 -4.43 -5.60
C ILE A 266 20.77 -3.36 -6.22
N ASN A 267 21.82 -3.76 -6.92
CA ASN A 267 22.77 -2.81 -7.50
C ASN A 267 22.11 -1.85 -8.47
N VAL A 268 21.26 -2.34 -9.38
CA VAL A 268 20.66 -1.49 -10.43
C VAL A 268 19.47 -0.67 -9.94
N PHE A 269 18.75 -1.11 -8.89
CA PHE A 269 17.52 -0.43 -8.44
C PHE A 269 17.69 0.42 -7.20
N GLN A 270 18.62 0.08 -6.30
CA GLN A 270 18.72 0.77 -5.00
C GLN A 270 19.27 2.18 -5.14
N TRP A 271 20.22 2.39 -6.05
CA TRP A 271 20.81 3.71 -6.31
C TRP A 271 20.32 4.28 -7.65
N GLN A 272 19.45 5.27 -7.60
CA GLN A 272 18.87 5.95 -8.76
C GLN A 272 19.18 7.46 -8.75
N GLY A 273 20.41 7.84 -8.38
CA GLY A 273 20.84 9.22 -8.18
C GLY A 273 20.76 9.67 -6.72
N THR A 274 21.35 10.82 -6.44
CA THR A 274 21.41 11.41 -5.09
C THR A 274 20.02 11.78 -4.61
N ARG A 275 19.61 11.27 -3.45
CA ARG A 275 18.36 11.59 -2.77
C ARG A 275 18.48 11.34 -1.27
N ASP A 276 17.58 11.91 -0.48
CA ASP A 276 17.46 11.57 0.93
C ASP A 276 17.05 10.10 1.10
N MET A 277 17.89 9.31 1.78
CA MET A 277 17.66 7.90 2.09
C MET A 277 17.12 7.70 3.51
N SER A 278 17.09 8.75 4.32
CA SER A 278 16.77 8.71 5.76
C SER A 278 15.46 8.01 6.07
N ALA A 279 14.44 8.26 5.24
CA ALA A 279 13.12 7.68 5.44
C ALA A 279 13.13 6.15 5.34
N PHE A 280 13.90 5.56 4.42
CA PHE A 280 14.04 4.11 4.27
C PHE A 280 14.70 3.46 5.49
N LEU A 281 15.60 4.18 6.15
CA LEU A 281 16.34 3.71 7.32
C LEU A 281 15.50 3.69 8.61
N THR A 282 14.28 4.22 8.56
CA THR A 282 13.35 4.20 9.70
C THR A 282 12.52 2.93 9.80
N VAL A 283 12.53 2.06 8.79
CA VAL A 283 11.68 0.85 8.76
C VAL A 283 11.92 -0.05 9.99
N PRO A 284 13.17 -0.32 10.43
CA PRO A 284 13.40 -1.09 11.65
C PRO A 284 12.77 -0.44 12.89
N SER A 285 12.87 0.89 13.00
CA SER A 285 12.28 1.66 14.12
C SER A 285 10.75 1.63 14.10
N ALA A 286 10.13 1.62 12.92
CA ALA A 286 8.68 1.51 12.79
C ALA A 286 8.16 0.11 13.16
N ILE A 287 8.87 -0.94 12.76
CA ILE A 287 8.57 -2.33 13.16
C ILE A 287 8.70 -2.47 14.68
N GLU A 288 9.81 -1.97 15.26
CA GLU A 288 10.04 -2.01 16.69
C GLU A 288 8.96 -1.24 17.49
N PHE A 289 8.55 -0.05 17.00
CA PHE A 289 7.45 0.71 17.59
C PHE A 289 6.17 -0.13 17.67
N GLN A 290 5.81 -0.82 16.62
CA GLN A 290 4.60 -1.67 16.61
C GLN A 290 4.73 -2.86 17.55
N ASN A 291 5.90 -3.51 17.60
CA ASN A 291 6.16 -4.62 18.54
C ASN A 291 6.02 -4.18 20.00
N GLN A 292 6.56 -3.00 20.35
CA GLN A 292 6.50 -2.45 21.71
C GLN A 292 5.07 -2.20 22.20
N TYR A 293 4.14 -1.89 21.29
CA TYR A 293 2.75 -1.56 21.62
C TYR A 293 1.76 -2.68 21.28
N ASN A 294 2.24 -3.90 20.99
CA ASN A 294 1.37 -5.03 20.61
C ASN A 294 0.35 -4.64 19.53
N TRP A 295 0.88 -4.31 18.34
CA TRP A 295 0.06 -3.74 17.26
C TRP A 295 -1.02 -4.67 16.70
N GLU A 296 -0.88 -5.98 16.90
CA GLU A 296 -1.93 -6.95 16.59
C GLU A 296 -3.22 -6.61 17.35
N SER A 297 -3.12 -6.41 18.68
CA SER A 297 -4.26 -6.00 19.51
C SER A 297 -4.84 -4.64 19.09
N VAL A 298 -4.00 -3.70 18.61
CA VAL A 298 -4.44 -2.41 18.07
C VAL A 298 -5.25 -2.60 16.78
N ARG A 299 -4.76 -3.43 15.87
CA ARG A 299 -5.47 -3.77 14.61
C ARG A 299 -6.84 -4.39 14.89
N ASP A 300 -6.90 -5.35 15.81
CA ASP A 300 -8.14 -6.03 16.19
C ASP A 300 -9.17 -5.07 16.78
N ARG A 301 -8.73 -4.16 17.67
CA ARG A 301 -9.60 -3.11 18.21
C ARG A 301 -10.12 -2.19 17.11
N CYS A 302 -9.25 -1.71 16.23
CA CYS A 302 -9.65 -0.86 15.13
C CYS A 302 -10.62 -1.56 14.17
N LYS A 303 -10.39 -2.83 13.84
CA LYS A 303 -11.31 -3.64 13.02
C LYS A 303 -12.68 -3.74 13.65
N LYS A 304 -12.76 -4.02 14.96
CA LYS A 304 -14.05 -4.06 15.69
C LYS A 304 -14.77 -2.72 15.61
N MET A 305 -14.06 -1.61 15.85
CA MET A 305 -14.66 -0.27 15.73
C MET A 305 -15.13 0.04 14.30
N ILE A 306 -14.41 -0.40 13.27
CA ILE A 306 -14.81 -0.24 11.87
C ILE A 306 -16.11 -1.00 11.58
N ILE A 307 -16.23 -2.26 12.04
CA ILE A 307 -17.43 -3.08 11.85
C ILE A 307 -18.62 -2.43 12.56
N THR A 308 -18.46 -2.05 13.83
CA THR A 308 -19.52 -1.36 14.61
C THR A 308 -19.96 -0.06 13.92
N ALA A 309 -18.99 0.80 13.53
CA ALA A 309 -19.32 2.06 12.85
C ALA A 309 -20.09 1.83 11.54
N ARG A 310 -19.65 0.86 10.73
CA ARG A 310 -20.33 0.52 9.48
C ARG A 310 -21.76 0.04 9.76
N ASP A 311 -21.95 -0.82 10.75
CA ASP A 311 -23.24 -1.40 11.08
C ASP A 311 -24.24 -0.33 11.56
N GLU A 312 -23.82 0.56 12.47
CA GLU A 312 -24.65 1.68 12.92
C GLU A 312 -25.03 2.64 11.78
N ILE A 313 -24.09 2.94 10.86
CA ILE A 313 -24.37 3.82 9.73
C ILE A 313 -25.30 3.13 8.71
N THR A 314 -25.13 1.82 8.51
CA THR A 314 -26.03 0.99 7.68
C THR A 314 -27.45 1.01 8.23
N GLU A 315 -27.64 0.84 9.54
CA GLU A 315 -28.95 0.95 10.20
C GLU A 315 -29.54 2.36 10.03
N LEU A 316 -28.71 3.39 10.23
CA LEU A 316 -29.14 4.79 10.14
C LEU A 316 -29.61 5.17 8.73
N THR A 317 -28.97 4.64 7.69
CA THR A 317 -29.23 5.00 6.28
C THR A 317 -30.14 4.02 5.57
N SER A 318 -30.30 2.80 6.08
CA SER A 318 -30.90 1.65 5.39
C SER A 318 -30.24 1.30 4.05
N LEU A 319 -29.00 1.75 3.81
CA LEU A 319 -28.22 1.39 2.64
C LEU A 319 -27.47 0.07 2.88
N PRO A 320 -27.20 -0.75 1.84
CA PRO A 320 -26.56 -2.04 2.02
C PRO A 320 -25.08 -1.92 2.40
N LYS A 321 -24.55 -2.92 3.12
CA LYS A 321 -23.11 -3.17 3.22
C LYS A 321 -22.56 -3.57 1.84
N ILE A 322 -21.33 -3.16 1.52
CA ILE A 322 -20.72 -3.48 0.22
C ILE A 322 -19.94 -4.81 0.22
N CYS A 323 -19.64 -5.35 1.40
CA CYS A 323 -18.95 -6.63 1.58
C CYS A 323 -19.20 -7.23 2.97
N PRO A 324 -18.92 -8.53 3.19
CA PRO A 324 -18.92 -9.18 4.50
C PRO A 324 -17.86 -8.61 5.47
N ASP A 325 -18.00 -8.89 6.77
CA ASP A 325 -17.11 -8.39 7.83
C ASP A 325 -15.68 -8.94 7.73
N GLU A 326 -15.52 -10.17 7.26
CA GLU A 326 -14.21 -10.81 7.03
C GLU A 326 -13.35 -10.11 5.97
N TRP A 327 -13.97 -9.36 5.08
CA TRP A 327 -13.29 -8.57 4.04
C TRP A 327 -12.79 -7.21 4.55
N LEU A 328 -12.95 -6.92 5.83
CA LEU A 328 -12.52 -5.65 6.44
C LEU A 328 -11.31 -5.83 7.36
N GLY A 329 -10.47 -4.81 7.36
CA GLY A 329 -9.44 -4.56 8.36
C GLY A 329 -9.75 -3.29 9.15
N GLN A 330 -8.77 -2.40 9.25
CA GLN A 330 -8.89 -1.09 9.92
C GLN A 330 -9.55 -0.02 9.02
N MET A 331 -10.15 -0.40 7.89
CA MET A 331 -10.70 0.50 6.89
C MET A 331 -11.96 -0.09 6.27
N ALA A 332 -12.98 0.75 6.05
CA ALA A 332 -14.19 0.38 5.33
C ALA A 332 -14.79 1.58 4.60
N THR A 333 -15.32 1.37 3.41
CA THR A 333 -16.20 2.33 2.76
C THR A 333 -17.64 2.02 3.10
N VAL A 334 -18.37 3.06 3.50
CA VAL A 334 -19.76 3.01 3.90
C VAL A 334 -20.59 3.90 2.97
N LEU A 335 -21.69 3.38 2.46
CA LEU A 335 -22.61 4.15 1.63
C LEU A 335 -23.37 5.17 2.48
N PHE A 336 -23.53 6.37 1.95
CA PHE A 336 -24.24 7.45 2.62
C PHE A 336 -24.93 8.35 1.58
N PRO A 337 -26.21 8.73 1.76
CA PRO A 337 -26.98 9.45 0.75
C PRO A 337 -26.61 10.94 0.74
N VAL A 338 -25.60 11.30 -0.03
CA VAL A 338 -25.10 12.67 -0.15
C VAL A 338 -25.37 13.19 -1.57
N ALA A 339 -26.09 14.31 -1.66
CA ALA A 339 -26.36 14.95 -2.95
C ALA A 339 -25.13 15.66 -3.52
N ASP A 340 -24.33 16.31 -2.67
CA ASP A 340 -23.10 17.01 -3.04
C ASP A 340 -21.93 16.55 -2.14
N VAL A 341 -21.16 15.64 -2.69
CA VAL A 341 -20.03 14.99 -1.99
C VAL A 341 -18.94 15.99 -1.57
N VAL A 342 -18.71 17.03 -2.39
CA VAL A 342 -17.69 18.05 -2.11
C VAL A 342 -18.14 18.95 -0.97
N LYS A 343 -19.39 19.43 -1.03
CA LYS A 343 -19.98 20.24 0.03
C LYS A 343 -20.03 19.48 1.36
N PHE A 344 -20.44 18.21 1.33
CA PHE A 344 -20.48 17.35 2.51
C PHE A 344 -19.10 17.20 3.15
N LYS A 345 -18.08 16.82 2.37
CA LYS A 345 -16.70 16.69 2.85
C LYS A 345 -16.18 18.00 3.48
N ASN A 346 -16.44 19.13 2.81
CA ASN A 346 -16.02 20.43 3.31
C ASN A 346 -16.74 20.81 4.62
N ALA A 347 -18.03 20.51 4.75
CA ALA A 347 -18.77 20.73 5.99
C ALA A 347 -18.23 19.88 7.14
N LEU A 348 -17.96 18.58 6.91
CA LEU A 348 -17.34 17.70 7.92
C LEU A 348 -16.01 18.29 8.43
N TYR A 349 -15.15 18.77 7.54
CA TYR A 349 -13.87 19.34 7.93
C TYR A 349 -13.99 20.71 8.60
N ASN A 350 -14.71 21.66 7.98
CA ASN A 350 -14.72 23.04 8.41
C ASN A 350 -15.63 23.29 9.64
N ASP A 351 -16.80 22.63 9.66
CA ASP A 351 -17.83 22.90 10.68
C ASP A 351 -17.74 21.91 11.86
N TYR A 352 -17.24 20.68 11.61
CA TYR A 352 -17.18 19.61 12.61
C TYR A 352 -15.77 19.11 12.90
N GLN A 353 -14.72 19.63 12.24
CA GLN A 353 -13.34 19.21 12.43
C GLN A 353 -13.11 17.70 12.26
N ILE A 354 -13.82 17.08 11.31
CA ILE A 354 -13.68 15.67 10.96
C ILE A 354 -12.98 15.55 9.62
N GLU A 355 -11.82 14.88 9.58
CA GLU A 355 -11.09 14.60 8.36
C GLU A 355 -11.38 13.16 7.89
N ILE A 356 -12.14 13.04 6.79
CA ILE A 356 -12.52 11.77 6.17
C ILE A 356 -12.61 11.93 4.65
N PRO A 357 -12.17 10.94 3.84
CA PRO A 357 -12.33 10.98 2.39
C PRO A 357 -13.72 10.51 1.97
N THR A 358 -14.26 11.16 0.97
CA THR A 358 -15.48 10.71 0.29
C THR A 358 -15.13 9.72 -0.82
N MET A 359 -16.00 8.73 -1.03
CA MET A 359 -15.86 7.67 -2.04
C MET A 359 -17.17 7.52 -2.81
N ALA A 360 -17.08 6.97 -4.01
CA ALA A 360 -18.25 6.73 -4.85
C ALA A 360 -18.18 5.33 -5.50
N PRO A 361 -18.26 4.25 -4.71
CA PRO A 361 -18.24 2.90 -5.27
C PRO A 361 -19.53 2.65 -6.06
N ASP A 362 -19.39 2.09 -7.26
CA ASP A 362 -20.49 1.77 -8.20
C ASP A 362 -21.53 2.90 -8.34
N ASN A 363 -21.05 4.16 -8.42
CA ASN A 363 -21.86 5.38 -8.50
C ASN A 363 -22.71 5.72 -7.26
N HIS A 364 -22.55 5.00 -6.18
CA HIS A 364 -23.14 5.36 -4.90
C HIS A 364 -22.23 6.30 -4.11
N SER A 365 -22.77 7.36 -3.55
CA SER A 365 -21.99 8.24 -2.66
C SER A 365 -21.74 7.58 -1.31
N GLY A 366 -20.61 7.91 -0.70
CA GLY A 366 -20.22 7.40 0.60
C GLY A 366 -18.89 8.01 1.08
N PHE A 367 -18.33 7.41 2.09
CA PHE A 367 -17.02 7.80 2.65
C PHE A 367 -16.27 6.57 3.14
N ARG A 368 -14.95 6.69 3.25
CA ARG A 368 -14.08 5.61 3.73
C ARG A 368 -13.54 5.95 5.12
N ILE A 369 -14.00 5.25 6.14
CA ILE A 369 -13.46 5.34 7.50
C ILE A 369 -12.14 4.56 7.53
N SER A 370 -11.10 5.14 8.14
CA SER A 370 -9.81 4.48 8.34
C SER A 370 -9.29 4.80 9.74
N LEU A 371 -9.28 3.81 10.62
CA LEU A 371 -8.92 3.94 12.03
C LEU A 371 -7.51 3.43 12.31
N GLN A 372 -6.82 4.08 13.24
CA GLN A 372 -5.51 3.67 13.72
C GLN A 372 -5.45 3.74 15.25
N GLY A 373 -4.38 3.28 15.84
CA GLY A 373 -4.23 3.13 17.29
C GLY A 373 -4.61 4.35 18.14
N TYR A 374 -4.56 5.54 17.58
CA TYR A 374 -4.94 6.79 18.24
C TYR A 374 -6.44 7.13 18.17
N ASN A 375 -7.23 6.37 17.44
CA ASN A 375 -8.68 6.54 17.40
C ASN A 375 -9.35 5.77 18.55
N SER A 376 -10.38 6.38 19.10
CA SER A 376 -11.22 5.83 20.18
C SER A 376 -12.66 5.65 19.71
N GLU A 377 -13.44 4.93 20.50
CA GLU A 377 -14.89 4.81 20.32
C GLU A 377 -15.58 6.18 20.32
N LEU A 378 -15.10 7.15 21.13
CA LEU A 378 -15.63 8.51 21.16
C LEU A 378 -15.43 9.26 19.84
N ASP A 379 -14.32 9.04 19.12
CA ASP A 379 -14.11 9.62 17.80
C ASP A 379 -15.16 9.08 16.79
N VAL A 380 -15.48 7.80 16.87
CA VAL A 380 -16.47 7.15 16.01
C VAL A 380 -17.90 7.62 16.38
N GLU A 381 -18.25 7.65 17.67
CA GLU A 381 -19.53 8.16 18.15
C GLU A 381 -19.76 9.62 17.70
N TYR A 382 -18.77 10.48 17.88
CA TYR A 382 -18.83 11.87 17.43
C TYR A 382 -19.11 11.98 15.94
N PHE A 383 -18.43 11.14 15.13
CA PHE A 383 -18.67 11.09 13.70
C PHE A 383 -20.10 10.65 13.36
N ILE A 384 -20.60 9.57 13.96
CA ILE A 384 -21.95 9.05 13.71
C ILE A 384 -23.03 10.07 14.14
N GLN A 385 -22.85 10.72 15.31
CA GLN A 385 -23.78 11.79 15.74
C GLN A 385 -23.75 12.99 14.77
N THR A 386 -22.59 13.28 14.18
CA THR A 386 -22.48 14.32 13.15
C THR A 386 -23.23 13.93 11.88
N LEU A 387 -23.13 12.67 11.43
CA LEU A 387 -23.82 12.17 10.23
C LEU A 387 -25.34 12.32 10.34
N LYS A 388 -25.93 12.12 11.53
CA LYS A 388 -27.37 12.30 11.77
C LYS A 388 -27.90 13.69 11.43
N LYS A 389 -27.03 14.71 11.37
CA LYS A 389 -27.40 16.09 10.99
C LYS A 389 -27.51 16.30 9.48
N PHE A 390 -27.07 15.33 8.70
CA PHE A 390 -27.11 15.35 7.25
C PHE A 390 -28.19 14.45 6.63
N LEU A 391 -28.91 13.71 7.46
CA LEU A 391 -30.10 12.93 7.09
C LEU A 391 -31.37 13.68 7.44
#